data_11496505241442b76c25f240a5d5d3a6
#
_entry.id   11496505241442b76c25f240a5d5d3a6
#
_cell.length_a   1.000
_cell.length_b   1.000
_cell.length_c   1.000
_cell.angle_alpha   90.00
_cell.angle_beta   90.00
_cell.angle_gamma   90.00
#
_symmetry.space_group_name_H-M   'P 1'
#
loop_
_entity.id
_entity.type
_entity.pdbx_description
1 polymer ?
#
loop_
_entity_poly.entity_id
_entity_poly.type
_entity_poly.pdbx_seq_one_letter_code
_entity_poly.pdbx_strand_id
1 'polypeptide(L)'
;MYKIRQHPSRRHRRLVLWLAFAVIMVVALVGWTLILKSYVAAPSTSSTLSVKSQPSPTAAHSNTLFFGNVYFSRYINDWSMASPLKFSYPFSRLNEFGRENYDAWITGLECPTVAGLQQTSAAEDATLSFNCNPEYLKEARKWFTAVTLANNHTDNQGLTGFAETQEHLKENSIQYFGHPDPRELGDICDVIALPAKIAYSNGSTKEGSLPVAMCGYHGFIRIPSQESVAIMKQYANYMPVIAMPHAGKEYVPAADVLKTELYRSMIDNGADMVIGDHPHWVQNTEAYKGHPIIYSMGNFIFDQQYNAEVTRSAGINVLFEVKNANKTELAKWLAIGKTCASYHDTCLEQVKKAGLKKLPYTFTLSVVGTDDSAHIAKPASAEIQAGILKRMNWLTTITQLAAPYSGK
;
A
#
# COMPACT_ATOMS: atom_id res chain seq x y z
N MET A 1 4.56 -37.16 83.05
CA MET A 1 3.93 -38.24 82.26
C MET A 1 3.81 -37.75 80.79
N TYR A 2 4.72 -38.14 79.94
CA TYR A 2 4.65 -37.77 78.48
C TYR A 2 4.05 -38.98 77.73
N LYS A 3 2.93 -38.76 77.05
CA LYS A 3 2.30 -39.71 76.13
C LYS A 3 2.99 -39.72 74.81
N ILE A 4 3.69 -40.75 74.39
CA ILE A 4 4.30 -40.96 73.09
C ILE A 4 3.18 -41.33 72.10
N ARG A 5 2.96 -40.47 71.09
CA ARG A 5 2.10 -40.77 69.93
C ARG A 5 2.90 -41.66 68.95
N GLN A 6 2.43 -42.91 68.78
CA GLN A 6 2.97 -43.83 67.75
C GLN A 6 2.51 -43.31 66.37
N HIS A 7 3.47 -43.08 65.48
CA HIS A 7 3.20 -42.80 64.03
C HIS A 7 2.93 -44.17 63.32
N PRO A 8 1.93 -44.20 62.42
CA PRO A 8 1.67 -45.41 61.63
C PRO A 8 2.82 -45.66 60.62
N SER A 9 3.20 -46.92 60.47
CA SER A 9 4.32 -47.40 59.69
C SER A 9 4.16 -47.05 58.20
N ARG A 10 5.29 -46.78 57.52
CA ARG A 10 5.35 -46.41 56.06
C ARG A 10 4.63 -47.48 55.17
N ARG A 11 4.46 -48.73 55.63
CA ARG A 11 3.74 -49.79 54.91
C ARG A 11 2.23 -49.50 54.82
N HIS A 12 1.59 -49.05 55.90
CA HIS A 12 0.16 -48.71 55.90
C HIS A 12 -0.19 -47.57 55.01
N ARG A 13 0.65 -46.50 54.91
CA ARG A 13 0.44 -45.38 54.00
C ARG A 13 0.51 -45.79 52.53
N ARG A 14 1.41 -46.71 52.15
CA ARG A 14 1.51 -47.21 50.79
C ARG A 14 0.27 -48.05 50.39
N LEU A 15 -0.23 -48.88 51.28
CA LEU A 15 -1.41 -49.72 51.03
C LEU A 15 -2.68 -48.84 50.81
N VAL A 16 -2.89 -47.80 51.62
CA VAL A 16 -4.01 -46.82 51.46
C VAL A 16 -3.91 -46.04 50.17
N LEU A 17 -2.72 -45.62 49.75
CA LEU A 17 -2.50 -44.96 48.50
C LEU A 17 -2.79 -45.86 47.28
N TRP A 18 -2.39 -47.13 47.31
CA TRP A 18 -2.67 -48.09 46.24
C TRP A 18 -4.15 -48.42 46.12
N LEU A 19 -4.87 -48.57 47.26
CA LEU A 19 -6.31 -48.79 47.29
C LEU A 19 -7.09 -47.52 46.75
N ALA A 20 -6.65 -46.30 47.10
CA ALA A 20 -7.24 -45.08 46.57
C ALA A 20 -7.02 -44.95 45.04
N PHE A 21 -5.84 -45.32 44.55
CA PHE A 21 -5.54 -45.28 43.10
C PHE A 21 -6.36 -46.33 42.32
N ALA A 22 -6.55 -47.50 42.87
CA ALA A 22 -7.38 -48.57 42.28
C ALA A 22 -8.87 -48.15 42.17
N VAL A 23 -9.41 -47.49 43.22
CA VAL A 23 -10.79 -47.00 43.22
C VAL A 23 -10.99 -45.87 42.17
N ILE A 24 -10.02 -44.96 42.05
CA ILE A 24 -10.07 -43.88 41.02
C ILE A 24 -10.05 -44.48 39.60
N MET A 25 -9.23 -45.50 39.36
CA MET A 25 -9.15 -46.19 38.05
C MET A 25 -10.45 -46.91 37.70
N VAL A 26 -11.09 -47.57 38.67
CA VAL A 26 -12.39 -48.25 38.47
C VAL A 26 -13.51 -47.22 38.18
N VAL A 27 -13.55 -46.08 38.88
CA VAL A 27 -14.53 -45.02 38.67
C VAL A 27 -14.32 -44.38 37.28
N ALA A 28 -13.07 -44.17 36.87
CA ALA A 28 -12.74 -43.65 35.54
C ALA A 28 -13.16 -44.64 34.42
N LEU A 29 -12.93 -45.93 34.58
CA LEU A 29 -13.35 -46.98 33.63
C LEU A 29 -14.87 -47.12 33.53
N VAL A 30 -15.60 -47.07 34.66
CA VAL A 30 -17.07 -47.08 34.66
C VAL A 30 -17.64 -45.81 34.06
N GLY A 31 -17.04 -44.65 34.37
CA GLY A 31 -17.41 -43.38 33.74
C GLY A 31 -17.23 -43.39 32.22
N TRP A 32 -16.11 -43.96 31.73
CA TRP A 32 -15.84 -44.07 30.30
C TRP A 32 -16.78 -45.03 29.57
N THR A 33 -17.15 -46.17 30.20
CA THR A 33 -18.13 -47.10 29.62
C THR A 33 -19.55 -46.55 29.61
N LEU A 34 -19.94 -45.68 30.56
CA LEU A 34 -21.22 -44.99 30.56
C LEU A 34 -21.27 -43.89 29.49
N ILE A 35 -20.16 -43.17 29.26
CA ILE A 35 -20.04 -42.16 28.18
C ILE A 35 -20.07 -42.84 26.82
N LEU A 36 -19.41 -44.00 26.63
CA LEU A 36 -19.44 -44.77 25.38
C LEU A 36 -20.84 -45.34 25.05
N LYS A 37 -21.65 -45.70 26.07
CA LYS A 37 -23.02 -46.18 25.85
C LYS A 37 -23.99 -45.06 25.47
N SER A 38 -23.74 -43.83 25.88
CA SER A 38 -24.56 -42.66 25.44
C SER A 38 -24.27 -42.20 24.00
N TYR A 39 -23.16 -42.67 23.40
CA TYR A 39 -22.84 -42.35 21.99
C TYR A 39 -23.40 -43.32 20.95
N VAL A 40 -24.01 -44.44 21.37
CA VAL A 40 -24.44 -45.54 20.46
C VAL A 40 -25.95 -45.58 20.22
N ALA A 41 -26.73 -44.62 20.67
CA ALA A 41 -28.17 -44.60 20.40
C ALA A 41 -28.70 -43.18 20.11
N ALA A 42 -28.29 -42.59 18.97
CA ALA A 42 -29.08 -41.56 18.34
C ALA A 42 -29.65 -42.13 17.05
N PRO A 43 -30.96 -41.99 16.77
CA PRO A 43 -31.52 -42.41 15.49
C PRO A 43 -30.90 -41.50 14.39
N SER A 44 -30.36 -42.12 13.36
CA SER A 44 -29.91 -41.45 12.14
C SER A 44 -31.09 -40.83 11.43
N THR A 45 -31.55 -39.68 11.87
CA THR A 45 -32.24 -38.74 10.98
C THR A 45 -31.16 -38.15 10.09
N SER A 46 -31.01 -38.63 8.88
CA SER A 46 -30.28 -37.98 7.82
C SER A 46 -31.02 -36.68 7.47
N SER A 47 -30.93 -35.68 8.31
CA SER A 47 -31.09 -34.31 7.85
C SER A 47 -29.87 -34.03 6.99
N THR A 48 -30.03 -34.13 5.68
CA THR A 48 -29.14 -33.48 4.72
C THR A 48 -29.15 -31.99 5.05
N LEU A 49 -28.30 -31.60 6.00
CA LEU A 49 -27.89 -30.20 6.12
C LEU A 49 -27.29 -29.86 4.78
N SER A 50 -28.09 -29.22 3.92
CA SER A 50 -27.60 -28.55 2.76
C SER A 50 -26.55 -27.57 3.26
N VAL A 51 -25.30 -27.97 3.19
CA VAL A 51 -24.16 -27.08 3.38
C VAL A 51 -24.31 -26.08 2.25
N LYS A 52 -25.00 -24.95 2.52
CA LYS A 52 -25.01 -23.83 1.59
C LYS A 52 -23.54 -23.50 1.34
N SER A 53 -23.04 -23.88 0.17
CA SER A 53 -21.68 -23.58 -0.23
C SER A 53 -21.47 -22.08 -0.03
N GLN A 54 -20.44 -21.72 0.71
CA GLN A 54 -20.08 -20.29 0.90
C GLN A 54 -19.94 -19.66 -0.49
N PRO A 55 -20.50 -18.47 -0.71
CA PRO A 55 -20.36 -17.80 -2.00
C PRO A 55 -18.88 -17.64 -2.33
N SER A 56 -18.48 -18.02 -3.54
CA SER A 56 -17.09 -17.88 -4.01
C SER A 56 -16.89 -16.55 -4.71
N PRO A 57 -15.70 -15.91 -4.60
CA PRO A 57 -15.40 -14.68 -5.31
C PRO A 57 -15.35 -14.95 -6.82
N THR A 58 -15.88 -14.03 -7.63
CA THR A 58 -15.98 -14.15 -9.09
C THR A 58 -15.20 -13.07 -9.82
N ALA A 59 -15.04 -11.91 -9.20
CA ALA A 59 -14.26 -10.79 -9.70
C ALA A 59 -13.78 -9.92 -8.52
N ALA A 60 -12.76 -9.13 -8.75
CA ALA A 60 -12.30 -8.10 -7.82
C ALA A 60 -11.83 -6.88 -8.60
N HIS A 61 -12.01 -5.68 -8.06
CA HIS A 61 -11.45 -4.47 -8.63
C HIS A 61 -11.03 -3.48 -7.54
N SER A 62 -10.03 -2.65 -7.87
CA SER A 62 -9.59 -1.50 -7.09
C SER A 62 -9.44 -0.30 -8.02
N ASN A 63 -10.18 0.76 -7.75
CA ASN A 63 -10.05 2.03 -8.46
C ASN A 63 -9.09 2.93 -7.69
N THR A 64 -7.83 3.00 -8.15
CA THR A 64 -6.73 3.64 -7.43
C THR A 64 -6.30 4.91 -8.13
N LEU A 65 -6.17 6.01 -7.39
CA LEU A 65 -5.69 7.28 -7.87
C LEU A 65 -4.28 7.56 -7.34
N PHE A 66 -3.33 7.71 -8.24
CA PHE A 66 -1.96 8.09 -7.94
C PHE A 66 -1.79 9.58 -8.12
N PHE A 67 -1.18 10.24 -7.16
CA PHE A 67 -0.84 11.65 -7.21
C PHE A 67 0.68 11.85 -7.09
N GLY A 68 1.14 13.01 -7.54
CA GLY A 68 2.51 13.45 -7.38
C GLY A 68 2.89 13.82 -5.95
N ASN A 69 3.91 14.65 -5.79
CA ASN A 69 4.51 14.96 -4.49
C ASN A 69 3.52 15.60 -3.52
N VAL A 70 3.52 15.10 -2.28
CA VAL A 70 2.94 15.78 -1.12
C VAL A 70 4.02 16.17 -0.13
N TYR A 71 3.85 17.34 0.45
CA TYR A 71 4.80 17.98 1.32
C TYR A 71 4.05 18.88 2.32
N PHE A 72 4.40 18.82 3.61
CA PHE A 72 3.64 19.49 4.67
C PHE A 72 4.51 20.40 5.54
N SER A 73 5.62 20.90 5.01
CA SER A 73 6.52 21.82 5.71
C SER A 73 6.53 23.21 5.07
N ARG A 74 7.51 24.04 5.40
CA ARG A 74 7.67 25.43 4.92
C ARG A 74 6.34 26.18 4.86
N TYR A 75 6.02 26.77 3.69
CA TYR A 75 4.83 27.60 3.49
C TYR A 75 3.52 26.82 3.56
N ILE A 76 3.47 25.50 3.28
CA ILE A 76 2.27 24.70 3.57
C ILE A 76 1.96 24.73 5.07
N ASN A 77 2.99 24.59 5.92
CA ASN A 77 2.81 24.69 7.36
C ASN A 77 2.42 26.09 7.80
N ASP A 78 3.06 27.14 7.25
CA ASP A 78 2.74 28.53 7.57
C ASP A 78 1.27 28.87 7.23
N TRP A 79 0.81 28.51 6.01
CA TRP A 79 -0.58 28.70 5.60
C TRP A 79 -1.56 27.92 6.47
N SER A 80 -1.21 26.68 6.80
CA SER A 80 -1.99 25.83 7.68
C SER A 80 -2.14 26.43 9.08
N MET A 81 -1.05 26.87 9.67
CA MET A 81 -1.06 27.45 11.03
C MET A 81 -1.73 28.83 11.05
N ALA A 82 -1.74 29.59 9.97
CA ALA A 82 -2.51 30.83 9.83
C ALA A 82 -4.02 30.56 9.65
N SER A 83 -4.40 29.40 9.13
CA SER A 83 -5.80 29.02 8.91
C SER A 83 -6.46 28.50 10.20
N PRO A 84 -7.79 28.72 10.42
CA PRO A 84 -8.53 28.06 11.47
C PRO A 84 -8.59 26.53 11.32
N LEU A 85 -8.34 26.01 10.10
CA LEU A 85 -8.36 24.57 9.80
C LEU A 85 -7.08 23.85 10.27
N LYS A 86 -6.00 24.58 10.59
CA LYS A 86 -4.73 24.01 11.05
C LYS A 86 -4.26 22.84 10.16
N PHE A 87 -3.95 21.70 10.73
CA PHE A 87 -3.45 20.52 10.01
C PHE A 87 -4.43 19.96 8.95
N SER A 88 -5.71 20.32 9.00
CA SER A 88 -6.69 19.94 7.97
C SER A 88 -6.65 20.87 6.76
N TYR A 89 -5.93 21.99 6.81
CA TYR A 89 -5.93 23.01 5.77
C TYR A 89 -5.55 22.49 4.37
N PRO A 90 -4.41 21.78 4.17
CA PRO A 90 -4.00 21.34 2.85
C PRO A 90 -4.93 20.30 2.22
N PHE A 91 -5.78 19.65 3.05
CA PHE A 91 -6.73 18.63 2.62
C PHE A 91 -8.16 19.16 2.42
N SER A 92 -8.41 20.45 2.68
CA SER A 92 -9.75 20.99 2.87
C SER A 92 -10.62 20.96 1.59
N ARG A 93 -10.02 20.82 0.41
CA ARG A 93 -10.74 20.73 -0.87
C ARG A 93 -10.62 19.37 -1.57
N LEU A 94 -10.02 18.38 -0.93
CA LEU A 94 -9.83 17.07 -1.55
C LEU A 94 -11.14 16.30 -1.78
N ASN A 95 -12.21 16.63 -1.05
CA ASN A 95 -13.55 16.09 -1.32
C ASN A 95 -14.05 16.42 -2.75
N GLU A 96 -13.58 17.51 -3.35
CA GLU A 96 -13.98 17.92 -4.70
C GLU A 96 -13.52 16.93 -5.79
N PHE A 97 -12.56 16.05 -5.48
CA PHE A 97 -12.15 14.96 -6.36
C PHE A 97 -13.12 13.76 -6.35
N GLY A 98 -14.16 13.78 -5.52
CA GLY A 98 -15.08 12.63 -5.38
C GLY A 98 -14.38 11.42 -4.77
N ARG A 99 -13.84 11.55 -3.54
CA ARG A 99 -13.07 10.51 -2.84
C ARG A 99 -13.78 9.15 -2.83
N GLU A 100 -15.09 9.14 -2.76
CA GLU A 100 -15.95 7.95 -2.75
C GLU A 100 -15.91 7.13 -4.06
N ASN A 101 -15.43 7.71 -5.15
CA ASN A 101 -15.28 7.03 -6.43
C ASN A 101 -13.98 6.20 -6.51
N TYR A 102 -13.11 6.32 -5.52
CA TYR A 102 -11.80 5.67 -5.49
C TYR A 102 -11.68 4.77 -4.26
N ASP A 103 -11.11 3.60 -4.45
CA ASP A 103 -10.84 2.66 -3.37
C ASP A 103 -9.53 3.02 -2.65
N ALA A 104 -8.53 3.52 -3.38
CA ALA A 104 -7.24 3.92 -2.83
C ALA A 104 -6.70 5.21 -3.45
N TRP A 105 -5.95 5.99 -2.66
CA TRP A 105 -5.10 7.09 -3.12
C TRP A 105 -3.66 6.84 -2.70
N ILE A 106 -2.72 7.07 -3.62
CA ILE A 106 -1.28 6.83 -3.42
C ILE A 106 -0.50 8.05 -3.89
N THR A 107 0.56 8.43 -3.16
CA THR A 107 1.34 9.64 -3.44
C THR A 107 2.80 9.47 -3.02
N GLY A 108 3.68 10.43 -3.33
CA GLY A 108 5.02 10.55 -2.78
C GLY A 108 5.05 11.48 -1.57
N LEU A 109 5.51 11.02 -0.41
CA LEU A 109 5.75 11.89 0.76
C LEU A 109 7.17 12.42 0.70
N GLU A 110 7.33 13.72 0.39
CA GLU A 110 8.63 14.34 0.11
C GLU A 110 9.22 15.07 1.33
N CYS A 111 9.07 14.51 2.50
CA CYS A 111 9.67 14.96 3.74
C CYS A 111 9.69 13.86 4.79
N PRO A 112 10.66 13.85 5.73
CA PRO A 112 10.55 13.07 6.96
C PRO A 112 9.51 13.68 7.90
N THR A 113 9.11 12.94 8.92
CA THR A 113 8.16 13.41 9.95
C THR A 113 8.73 13.16 11.35
N VAL A 114 9.70 13.97 11.76
CA VAL A 114 10.34 13.87 13.09
C VAL A 114 9.56 14.71 14.08
N ALA A 115 9.16 14.13 15.21
CA ALA A 115 8.43 14.81 16.25
C ALA A 115 9.31 15.81 17.03
N GLY A 116 8.73 16.93 17.41
CA GLY A 116 9.43 17.96 18.21
C GLY A 116 10.46 18.78 17.44
N LEU A 117 10.80 18.43 16.20
CA LEU A 117 11.67 19.21 15.35
C LEU A 117 10.86 20.28 14.61
N GLN A 118 11.03 21.54 15.00
CA GLN A 118 10.40 22.69 14.34
C GLN A 118 11.47 23.52 13.64
N GLN A 119 11.26 23.77 12.37
CA GLN A 119 12.10 24.63 11.55
C GLN A 119 11.25 25.79 11.03
N THR A 120 11.86 26.94 10.75
CA THR A 120 11.18 28.03 10.05
C THR A 120 11.25 27.79 8.55
N SER A 121 10.24 28.26 7.81
CA SER A 121 10.23 28.18 6.33
C SER A 121 11.49 28.78 5.71
N ALA A 122 12.01 29.89 6.25
CA ALA A 122 13.25 30.51 5.82
C ALA A 122 14.50 29.63 6.06
N ALA A 123 14.55 28.89 7.15
CA ALA A 123 15.67 27.97 7.44
C ALA A 123 15.63 26.76 6.50
N GLU A 124 14.44 26.21 6.26
CA GLU A 124 14.26 25.09 5.32
C GLU A 124 14.56 25.51 3.86
N ASP A 125 14.16 26.71 3.44
CA ASP A 125 14.52 27.26 2.12
C ASP A 125 16.05 27.45 1.96
N ALA A 126 16.72 27.91 3.00
CA ALA A 126 18.17 28.14 2.97
C ALA A 126 18.98 26.84 2.93
N THR A 127 18.47 25.75 3.52
CA THR A 127 19.20 24.49 3.68
C THR A 127 18.71 23.37 2.78
N LEU A 128 17.49 23.49 2.24
CA LEU A 128 16.73 22.41 1.57
C LEU A 128 16.67 21.14 2.42
N SER A 129 16.67 21.30 3.74
CA SER A 129 16.54 20.20 4.71
C SER A 129 15.20 20.33 5.42
N PHE A 130 14.28 19.45 5.12
CA PHE A 130 12.88 19.54 5.49
C PHE A 130 12.51 18.66 6.69
N ASN A 131 11.41 19.04 7.36
CA ASN A 131 10.72 18.19 8.32
C ASN A 131 9.23 18.52 8.37
N CYS A 132 8.39 17.61 7.98
CA CYS A 132 6.95 17.74 8.10
C CYS A 132 6.48 17.42 9.53
N ASN A 133 5.56 18.21 10.08
CA ASN A 133 4.99 17.90 11.39
C ASN A 133 4.15 16.61 11.31
N PRO A 134 4.42 15.58 12.15
CA PRO A 134 3.70 14.30 12.10
C PRO A 134 2.19 14.43 12.35
N GLU A 135 1.71 15.52 12.95
CA GLU A 135 0.27 15.75 13.14
C GLU A 135 -0.52 15.83 11.81
N TYR A 136 0.13 16.20 10.70
CA TYR A 136 -0.51 16.12 9.38
C TYR A 136 -0.92 14.71 8.99
N LEU A 137 -0.22 13.68 9.47
CA LEU A 137 -0.54 12.28 9.12
C LEU A 137 -1.89 11.83 9.66
N LYS A 138 -2.36 12.42 10.77
CA LYS A 138 -3.71 12.17 11.31
C LYS A 138 -4.82 12.61 10.36
N GLU A 139 -4.56 13.64 9.56
CA GLU A 139 -5.47 14.08 8.50
C GLU A 139 -5.21 13.34 7.19
N ALA A 140 -3.94 13.17 6.81
CA ALA A 140 -3.49 12.49 5.58
C ALA A 140 -4.06 11.06 5.47
N ARG A 141 -4.16 10.30 6.58
CA ARG A 141 -4.72 8.94 6.63
C ARG A 141 -6.18 8.83 6.15
N LYS A 142 -6.92 9.94 6.14
CA LYS A 142 -8.30 9.97 5.63
C LYS A 142 -8.33 9.90 4.10
N TRP A 143 -7.20 10.23 3.47
CA TRP A 143 -7.05 10.35 2.03
C TRP A 143 -6.12 9.29 1.43
N PHE A 144 -4.93 9.15 1.97
CA PHE A 144 -3.88 8.31 1.39
C PHE A 144 -3.86 6.91 2.00
N THR A 145 -3.93 5.91 1.13
CA THR A 145 -3.79 4.49 1.48
C THR A 145 -2.33 4.11 1.65
N ALA A 146 -1.47 4.66 0.78
CA ALA A 146 -0.03 4.39 0.82
C ALA A 146 0.77 5.59 0.29
N VAL A 147 2.05 5.67 0.70
CA VAL A 147 3.00 6.66 0.22
C VAL A 147 4.32 6.00 -0.19
N THR A 148 4.99 6.55 -1.24
CA THR A 148 6.39 6.24 -1.48
C THR A 148 7.29 7.14 -0.65
N LEU A 149 8.36 6.56 -0.09
CA LEU A 149 9.40 7.25 0.67
C LEU A 149 10.70 7.40 -0.13
N ALA A 150 10.72 6.95 -1.39
CA ALA A 150 11.89 6.94 -2.24
C ALA A 150 12.06 8.29 -2.97
N ASN A 151 12.57 9.30 -2.26
CA ASN A 151 12.85 10.62 -2.83
C ASN A 151 14.11 11.24 -2.20
N ASN A 152 14.47 12.46 -2.62
CA ASN A 152 15.67 13.14 -2.18
C ASN A 152 15.53 13.89 -0.84
N HIS A 153 14.36 13.86 -0.21
CA HIS A 153 14.10 14.60 1.03
C HIS A 153 13.68 13.75 2.22
N THR A 154 13.23 12.51 2.02
CA THR A 154 12.70 11.67 3.11
C THR A 154 13.76 11.33 4.18
N ASP A 155 15.04 11.37 3.84
CA ASP A 155 16.17 11.16 4.76
C ASP A 155 16.87 12.46 5.20
N ASN A 156 16.26 13.62 5.04
CA ASN A 156 16.84 14.90 5.45
C ASN A 156 17.20 14.95 6.96
N GLN A 157 16.51 14.19 7.77
CA GLN A 157 16.78 14.06 9.21
C GLN A 157 17.56 12.77 9.54
N GLY A 158 18.30 12.23 8.56
CA GLY A 158 19.11 11.02 8.69
C GLY A 158 18.29 9.74 8.85
N LEU A 159 18.99 8.62 9.05
CA LEU A 159 18.36 7.30 9.17
C LEU A 159 17.40 7.19 10.36
N THR A 160 17.69 7.87 11.47
CA THR A 160 16.81 7.88 12.64
C THR A 160 15.50 8.60 12.33
N GLY A 161 15.54 9.75 11.65
CA GLY A 161 14.35 10.48 11.23
C GLY A 161 13.55 9.72 10.17
N PHE A 162 14.22 8.98 9.29
CA PHE A 162 13.57 8.09 8.33
C PHE A 162 12.82 6.95 9.05
N ALA A 163 13.45 6.28 10.01
CA ALA A 163 12.80 5.23 10.79
C ALA A 163 11.60 5.75 11.61
N GLU A 164 11.74 6.95 12.23
CA GLU A 164 10.64 7.60 12.94
C GLU A 164 9.46 7.92 11.99
N THR A 165 9.76 8.34 10.76
CA THR A 165 8.73 8.57 9.73
C THR A 165 7.95 7.29 9.41
N GLN A 166 8.64 6.15 9.28
CA GLN A 166 7.99 4.86 9.06
C GLN A 166 7.07 4.46 10.23
N GLU A 167 7.50 4.69 11.49
CA GLU A 167 6.67 4.42 12.66
C GLU A 167 5.42 5.33 12.69
N HIS A 168 5.55 6.63 12.41
CA HIS A 168 4.42 7.54 12.34
C HIS A 168 3.41 7.15 11.24
N LEU A 169 3.88 6.65 10.09
CA LEU A 169 3.00 6.13 9.02
C LEU A 169 2.25 4.87 9.50
N LYS A 170 2.92 3.93 10.17
CA LYS A 170 2.29 2.74 10.77
C LYS A 170 1.22 3.10 11.80
N GLU A 171 1.52 4.01 12.72
CA GLU A 171 0.59 4.51 13.74
C GLU A 171 -0.67 5.12 13.13
N ASN A 172 -0.53 5.76 11.97
CA ASN A 172 -1.63 6.35 11.22
C ASN A 172 -2.27 5.39 10.21
N SER A 173 -1.85 4.12 10.15
CA SER A 173 -2.35 3.12 9.21
C SER A 173 -2.21 3.53 7.73
N ILE A 174 -1.17 4.28 7.41
CA ILE A 174 -0.75 4.61 6.05
C ILE A 174 0.34 3.61 5.65
N GLN A 175 0.11 2.82 4.62
CA GLN A 175 1.12 1.91 4.09
C GLN A 175 2.23 2.72 3.42
N TYR A 176 3.43 2.16 3.33
CA TYR A 176 4.55 2.83 2.65
C TYR A 176 5.43 1.82 1.92
N PHE A 177 6.24 2.31 0.99
CA PHE A 177 7.19 1.53 0.20
C PHE A 177 8.31 2.43 -0.32
N GLY A 178 9.40 1.79 -0.73
CA GLY A 178 10.56 2.49 -1.28
C GLY A 178 11.46 3.10 -0.22
N HIS A 179 12.74 3.23 -0.58
CA HIS A 179 13.79 3.76 0.28
C HIS A 179 14.52 4.92 -0.41
N PRO A 180 14.93 6.00 0.30
CA PRO A 180 15.69 7.11 -0.28
C PRO A 180 17.08 6.70 -0.79
N ASP A 181 17.63 5.59 -0.31
CA ASP A 181 18.83 4.97 -0.86
C ASP A 181 18.46 3.72 -1.66
N PRO A 182 18.63 3.73 -3.01
CA PRO A 182 18.28 2.59 -3.85
C PRO A 182 19.23 1.39 -3.72
N ARG A 183 20.23 1.45 -2.84
CA ARG A 183 21.11 0.32 -2.48
C ARG A 183 20.52 -0.55 -1.37
N GLU A 184 19.53 -0.05 -0.65
CA GLU A 184 18.77 -0.80 0.36
C GLU A 184 17.75 -1.69 -0.33
N LEU A 185 18.24 -2.77 -0.97
CA LEU A 185 17.48 -3.63 -1.87
C LEU A 185 16.24 -4.25 -1.25
N GLY A 186 16.25 -4.50 0.07
CA GLY A 186 15.12 -5.08 0.81
C GLY A 186 13.93 -4.13 0.92
N ASP A 187 14.14 -2.83 0.84
CA ASP A 187 13.15 -1.79 1.11
C ASP A 187 12.67 -1.06 -0.17
N ILE A 188 13.16 -1.49 -1.35
CA ILE A 188 12.76 -0.88 -2.62
C ILE A 188 11.31 -1.19 -2.98
N CYS A 189 10.93 -2.47 -2.87
CA CYS A 189 9.59 -2.93 -3.20
C CYS A 189 8.89 -3.45 -1.96
N ASP A 190 7.62 -3.08 -1.82
CA ASP A 190 6.74 -3.66 -0.83
C ASP A 190 5.41 -4.09 -1.45
N VAL A 191 4.72 -5.03 -0.83
CA VAL A 191 3.39 -5.44 -1.29
C VAL A 191 2.33 -4.61 -0.56
N ILE A 192 1.71 -3.73 -1.29
CA ILE A 192 0.61 -2.89 -0.80
C ILE A 192 -0.71 -3.65 -0.94
N ALA A 193 -1.46 -3.72 0.16
CA ALA A 193 -2.82 -4.23 0.16
C ALA A 193 -3.77 -3.13 -0.32
N LEU A 194 -4.04 -3.09 -1.62
CA LEU A 194 -4.99 -2.14 -2.18
C LEU A 194 -6.41 -2.49 -1.75
N PRO A 195 -7.16 -1.57 -1.10
CA PRO A 195 -8.59 -1.73 -0.90
C PRO A 195 -9.29 -2.07 -2.21
N ALA A 196 -10.20 -3.04 -2.17
CA ALA A 196 -10.85 -3.56 -3.36
C ALA A 196 -12.29 -3.99 -3.09
N LYS A 197 -13.14 -3.91 -4.11
CA LYS A 197 -14.50 -4.45 -4.10
C LYS A 197 -14.51 -5.82 -4.77
N ILE A 198 -15.10 -6.80 -4.10
CA ILE A 198 -15.08 -8.20 -4.49
C ILE A 198 -16.51 -8.66 -4.76
N ALA A 199 -16.80 -9.06 -6.00
CA ALA A 199 -18.05 -9.66 -6.38
C ALA A 199 -18.05 -11.16 -6.07
N TYR A 200 -19.19 -11.67 -5.59
CA TYR A 200 -19.40 -13.07 -5.24
C TYR A 200 -20.47 -13.74 -6.10
N SER A 201 -20.42 -15.08 -6.17
CA SER A 201 -21.32 -15.91 -6.97
C SER A 201 -22.81 -15.80 -6.61
N ASN A 202 -23.13 -15.25 -5.45
CA ASN A 202 -24.51 -14.98 -5.02
C ASN A 202 -24.98 -13.55 -5.35
N GLY A 203 -24.21 -12.77 -6.11
CA GLY A 203 -24.51 -11.39 -6.48
C GLY A 203 -24.14 -10.34 -5.42
N SER A 204 -23.61 -10.75 -4.25
CA SER A 204 -23.15 -9.78 -3.24
C SER A 204 -21.79 -9.20 -3.60
N THR A 205 -21.53 -7.97 -3.12
CA THR A 205 -20.22 -7.32 -3.15
C THR A 205 -19.72 -7.13 -1.72
N LYS A 206 -18.43 -7.34 -1.49
CA LYS A 206 -17.77 -7.12 -0.18
C LYS A 206 -16.46 -6.37 -0.37
N GLU A 207 -16.09 -5.62 0.67
CA GLU A 207 -14.76 -5.02 0.77
C GLU A 207 -13.69 -6.09 1.01
N GLY A 208 -12.50 -5.87 0.47
CA GLY A 208 -11.32 -6.70 0.63
C GLY A 208 -10.06 -6.00 0.16
N SER A 209 -9.02 -6.75 -0.16
CA SER A 209 -7.75 -6.19 -0.64
C SER A 209 -7.17 -7.02 -1.78
N LEU A 210 -6.56 -6.34 -2.76
CA LEU A 210 -5.74 -6.93 -3.81
C LEU A 210 -4.26 -6.63 -3.51
N PRO A 211 -3.37 -7.62 -3.41
CA PRO A 211 -1.94 -7.37 -3.26
C PRO A 211 -1.33 -6.89 -4.58
N VAL A 212 -0.61 -5.77 -4.52
CA VAL A 212 0.12 -5.16 -5.62
C VAL A 212 1.52 -4.80 -5.14
N ALA A 213 2.56 -5.22 -5.82
CA ALA A 213 3.91 -4.81 -5.51
C ALA A 213 4.12 -3.36 -5.97
N MET A 214 4.55 -2.50 -5.07
CA MET A 214 4.92 -1.12 -5.36
C MET A 214 6.38 -0.92 -5.05
N CYS A 215 7.13 -0.36 -6.00
CA CYS A 215 8.57 -0.21 -5.91
C CYS A 215 8.94 1.27 -6.07
N GLY A 216 9.47 1.88 -5.00
CA GLY A 216 9.92 3.27 -5.01
C GLY A 216 11.42 3.37 -5.29
N TYR A 217 11.82 4.30 -6.15
CA TYR A 217 13.21 4.51 -6.53
C TYR A 217 13.57 5.99 -6.46
N HIS A 218 14.56 6.33 -5.62
CA HIS A 218 15.22 7.63 -5.72
C HIS A 218 16.23 7.57 -6.88
N GLY A 219 16.04 8.41 -7.88
CA GLY A 219 16.84 8.44 -9.10
C GLY A 219 17.31 9.84 -9.51
N PHE A 220 17.50 10.75 -8.54
CA PHE A 220 18.02 12.11 -8.77
C PHE A 220 19.49 12.20 -8.38
N ILE A 221 19.83 12.17 -7.10
CA ILE A 221 21.22 12.22 -6.61
C ILE A 221 21.78 10.81 -6.32
N ARG A 222 20.93 9.81 -6.20
CA ARG A 222 21.28 8.39 -6.02
C ARG A 222 20.63 7.59 -7.14
N ILE A 223 21.41 7.22 -8.15
CA ILE A 223 20.89 6.52 -9.32
C ILE A 223 20.74 5.02 -9.02
N PRO A 224 19.56 4.41 -9.26
CA PRO A 224 19.37 2.98 -9.07
C PRO A 224 20.32 2.15 -9.95
N SER A 225 20.93 1.14 -9.36
CA SER A 225 21.75 0.16 -10.10
C SER A 225 20.88 -0.82 -10.90
N GLN A 226 21.49 -1.56 -11.82
CA GLN A 226 20.81 -2.66 -12.52
C GLN A 226 20.27 -3.72 -11.55
N GLU A 227 21.00 -4.02 -10.48
CA GLU A 227 20.58 -4.94 -9.43
C GLU A 227 19.36 -4.42 -8.67
N SER A 228 19.38 -3.15 -8.31
CA SER A 228 18.26 -2.46 -7.65
C SER A 228 16.99 -2.52 -8.52
N VAL A 229 17.08 -2.20 -9.80
CA VAL A 229 15.93 -2.28 -10.73
C VAL A 229 15.45 -3.72 -10.91
N ALA A 230 16.35 -4.71 -10.93
CA ALA A 230 16.01 -6.12 -11.10
C ALA A 230 15.21 -6.75 -9.94
N ILE A 231 15.13 -6.09 -8.78
CA ILE A 231 14.32 -6.55 -7.63
C ILE A 231 12.85 -6.77 -8.03
N MET A 232 12.31 -5.96 -8.93
CA MET A 232 10.92 -6.09 -9.41
C MET A 232 10.60 -7.47 -9.99
N LYS A 233 11.58 -8.18 -10.59
CA LYS A 233 11.40 -9.54 -11.13
C LYS A 233 10.92 -10.54 -10.08
N GLN A 234 11.23 -10.31 -8.80
CA GLN A 234 10.83 -11.21 -7.72
C GLN A 234 9.30 -11.21 -7.53
N TYR A 235 8.64 -10.11 -7.87
CA TYR A 235 7.19 -9.90 -7.70
C TYR A 235 6.41 -10.15 -8.99
N ALA A 236 6.99 -9.85 -10.15
CA ALA A 236 6.31 -9.81 -11.45
C ALA A 236 5.62 -11.14 -11.84
N ASN A 237 6.13 -12.28 -11.35
CA ASN A 237 5.54 -13.59 -11.58
C ASN A 237 4.29 -13.87 -10.73
N TYR A 238 4.05 -13.05 -9.71
CA TYR A 238 3.00 -13.30 -8.72
C TYR A 238 1.91 -12.24 -8.75
N MET A 239 2.25 -10.97 -8.89
CA MET A 239 1.31 -9.86 -8.78
C MET A 239 1.69 -8.71 -9.71
N PRO A 240 0.79 -7.72 -9.95
CA PRO A 240 1.15 -6.49 -10.63
C PRO A 240 2.31 -5.77 -9.92
N VAL A 241 3.19 -5.16 -10.69
CA VAL A 241 4.33 -4.38 -10.19
C VAL A 241 4.20 -2.95 -10.71
N ILE A 242 4.09 -1.99 -9.81
CA ILE A 242 4.05 -0.56 -10.12
C ILE A 242 5.35 0.07 -9.65
N ALA A 243 6.14 0.61 -10.58
CA ALA A 243 7.31 1.39 -10.22
C ALA A 243 6.94 2.86 -10.05
N MET A 244 7.33 3.48 -8.93
CA MET A 244 7.16 4.90 -8.65
C MET A 244 8.52 5.57 -8.41
N PRO A 245 9.27 5.87 -9.48
CA PRO A 245 10.56 6.52 -9.38
C PRO A 245 10.41 8.04 -9.21
N HIS A 246 11.27 8.60 -8.36
CA HIS A 246 11.45 10.03 -8.12
C HIS A 246 12.79 10.46 -8.74
N ALA A 247 12.75 10.93 -10.01
CA ALA A 247 13.97 11.05 -10.82
C ALA A 247 13.91 12.13 -11.91
N GLY A 248 15.07 12.51 -12.43
CA GLY A 248 15.25 13.38 -13.59
C GLY A 248 15.56 14.83 -13.22
N LYS A 249 15.48 15.72 -14.20
CA LYS A 249 15.70 17.16 -14.00
C LYS A 249 14.44 17.85 -13.55
N GLU A 250 14.59 18.76 -12.60
CA GLU A 250 13.51 19.63 -12.14
C GLU A 250 13.14 20.68 -13.19
N TYR A 251 11.88 21.11 -13.16
CA TYR A 251 11.33 22.27 -13.91
C TYR A 251 11.52 22.19 -15.43
N VAL A 252 11.48 20.98 -15.98
CA VAL A 252 11.54 20.75 -17.44
C VAL A 252 10.31 19.99 -17.94
N PRO A 253 9.83 20.31 -19.17
CA PRO A 253 8.56 19.81 -19.68
C PRO A 253 8.57 18.35 -20.17
N ALA A 254 9.74 17.74 -20.30
CA ALA A 254 9.90 16.39 -20.83
C ALA A 254 11.05 15.65 -20.15
N ALA A 255 10.94 14.34 -20.11
CA ALA A 255 12.01 13.47 -19.63
C ALA A 255 13.26 13.60 -20.51
N ASP A 256 14.43 13.61 -19.88
CA ASP A 256 15.72 13.48 -20.56
C ASP A 256 16.03 12.02 -20.91
N VAL A 257 17.16 11.82 -21.62
CA VAL A 257 17.57 10.49 -22.09
C VAL A 257 17.80 9.55 -20.92
N LEU A 258 18.49 9.99 -19.85
CA LEU A 258 18.83 9.13 -18.70
C LEU A 258 17.56 8.67 -17.95
N LYS A 259 16.63 9.58 -17.73
CA LYS A 259 15.32 9.25 -17.13
C LYS A 259 14.53 8.30 -18.01
N THR A 260 14.54 8.53 -19.32
CA THR A 260 13.86 7.66 -20.29
C THR A 260 14.41 6.24 -20.26
N GLU A 261 15.74 6.07 -20.30
CA GLU A 261 16.40 4.79 -20.22
C GLU A 261 16.12 4.08 -18.89
N LEU A 262 16.19 4.79 -17.76
CA LEU A 262 15.88 4.26 -16.44
C LEU A 262 14.43 3.72 -16.39
N TYR A 263 13.44 4.48 -16.84
CA TYR A 263 12.05 4.09 -16.74
C TYR A 263 11.70 2.93 -17.69
N ARG A 264 12.30 2.91 -18.89
CA ARG A 264 12.19 1.77 -19.81
C ARG A 264 12.82 0.51 -19.22
N SER A 265 13.97 0.66 -18.53
CA SER A 265 14.61 -0.48 -17.86
C SER A 265 13.76 -1.07 -16.75
N MET A 266 12.91 -0.26 -16.09
CA MET A 266 11.95 -0.75 -15.09
C MET A 266 10.90 -1.65 -15.73
N ILE A 267 10.35 -1.28 -16.89
CA ILE A 267 9.44 -2.16 -17.65
C ILE A 267 10.17 -3.45 -18.06
N ASP A 268 11.41 -3.36 -18.54
CA ASP A 268 12.21 -4.53 -18.94
C ASP A 268 12.55 -5.46 -17.76
N ASN A 269 12.46 -4.96 -16.53
CA ASN A 269 12.64 -5.72 -15.30
C ASN A 269 11.33 -6.10 -14.61
N GLY A 270 10.20 -6.00 -15.30
CA GLY A 270 8.94 -6.58 -14.87
C GLY A 270 7.93 -5.62 -14.24
N ALA A 271 8.17 -4.31 -14.30
CA ALA A 271 7.10 -3.35 -13.95
C ALA A 271 5.96 -3.45 -14.97
N ASP A 272 4.74 -3.56 -14.49
CA ASP A 272 3.54 -3.46 -15.33
C ASP A 272 3.32 -2.02 -15.79
N MET A 273 3.68 -1.02 -14.97
CA MET A 273 3.67 0.40 -15.33
C MET A 273 4.68 1.19 -14.49
N VAL A 274 5.07 2.35 -15.02
CA VAL A 274 5.93 3.32 -14.33
C VAL A 274 5.16 4.63 -14.15
N ILE A 275 5.03 5.09 -12.92
CA ILE A 275 4.34 6.33 -12.55
C ILE A 275 5.34 7.21 -11.79
N GLY A 276 6.01 8.10 -12.50
CA GLY A 276 7.14 8.86 -11.99
C GLY A 276 6.79 10.23 -11.43
N ASP A 277 7.77 10.75 -10.70
CA ASP A 277 7.69 12.07 -10.09
C ASP A 277 9.06 12.76 -10.01
N HIS A 278 9.26 13.79 -9.19
CA HIS A 278 10.42 14.65 -8.94
C HIS A 278 10.47 15.96 -9.73
N PRO A 279 10.22 16.02 -11.06
CA PRO A 279 10.43 17.28 -11.79
C PRO A 279 9.59 18.47 -11.34
N HIS A 280 8.66 18.30 -10.41
CA HIS A 280 7.66 19.30 -9.99
C HIS A 280 6.74 19.80 -11.11
N TRP A 281 7.03 19.44 -12.35
CA TRP A 281 6.23 19.72 -13.54
C TRP A 281 5.65 18.44 -14.11
N VAL A 282 4.44 18.51 -14.64
CA VAL A 282 3.90 17.42 -15.47
C VAL A 282 4.78 17.24 -16.70
N GLN A 283 5.23 16.01 -16.94
CA GLN A 283 5.99 15.65 -18.13
C GLN A 283 5.17 14.78 -19.09
N ASN A 284 5.76 14.47 -20.24
CA ASN A 284 5.18 13.58 -21.26
C ASN A 284 4.95 12.15 -20.70
N THR A 285 4.23 11.36 -21.47
CA THR A 285 4.03 9.91 -21.25
C THR A 285 4.50 9.12 -22.48
N GLU A 286 4.65 7.84 -22.29
CA GLU A 286 5.06 6.89 -23.33
C GLU A 286 4.34 5.54 -23.17
N ALA A 287 4.06 4.85 -24.26
CA ALA A 287 3.72 3.44 -24.29
C ALA A 287 4.98 2.64 -24.75
N TYR A 288 5.77 2.17 -23.79
CA TYR A 288 6.97 1.39 -24.09
C TYR A 288 6.65 -0.10 -24.07
N LYS A 289 6.84 -0.79 -25.20
CA LYS A 289 6.43 -2.19 -25.41
C LYS A 289 4.96 -2.44 -25.05
N GLY A 290 4.11 -1.41 -25.21
CA GLY A 290 2.68 -1.47 -24.87
C GLY A 290 2.37 -1.19 -23.40
N HIS A 291 3.36 -0.99 -22.54
CA HIS A 291 3.21 -0.64 -21.14
C HIS A 291 3.22 0.88 -20.93
N PRO A 292 2.39 1.43 -20.01
CA PRO A 292 2.37 2.86 -19.75
C PRO A 292 3.57 3.31 -18.91
N ILE A 293 4.21 4.40 -19.36
CA ILE A 293 5.20 5.16 -18.61
C ILE A 293 4.71 6.59 -18.47
N ILE A 294 4.52 7.05 -17.27
CA ILE A 294 4.24 8.43 -16.89
C ILE A 294 5.53 9.02 -16.31
N TYR A 295 6.16 9.98 -17.00
CA TYR A 295 7.45 10.48 -16.59
C TYR A 295 7.39 11.39 -15.36
N SER A 296 6.36 12.23 -15.23
CA SER A 296 6.13 12.99 -13.98
C SER A 296 4.68 13.43 -13.87
N MET A 297 4.13 13.29 -12.69
CA MET A 297 2.80 13.78 -12.32
C MET A 297 2.83 15.26 -11.90
N GLY A 298 3.97 15.81 -11.46
CA GLY A 298 4.09 17.14 -10.85
C GLY A 298 3.67 17.19 -9.39
N ASN A 299 3.54 18.37 -8.82
CA ASN A 299 3.18 18.60 -7.42
C ASN A 299 1.67 18.40 -7.17
N PHE A 300 1.31 17.69 -6.10
CA PHE A 300 -0.10 17.58 -5.70
C PHE A 300 -0.44 18.52 -4.52
N ILE A 301 0.25 18.40 -3.40
CA ILE A 301 0.17 19.32 -2.26
C ILE A 301 1.59 19.82 -2.02
N PHE A 302 1.88 21.03 -2.46
CA PHE A 302 3.23 21.58 -2.42
C PHE A 302 3.20 23.12 -2.31
N ASP A 303 4.28 23.71 -1.84
CA ASP A 303 4.35 25.15 -1.57
C ASP A 303 4.93 26.00 -2.71
N GLN A 304 5.31 25.39 -3.81
CA GLN A 304 5.84 26.10 -4.96
C GLN A 304 4.70 26.78 -5.76
N GLN A 305 4.74 28.12 -5.81
CA GLN A 305 3.65 28.93 -6.39
C GLN A 305 4.13 29.94 -7.44
N TYR A 306 5.41 29.86 -7.86
CA TYR A 306 6.03 30.90 -8.69
C TYR A 306 5.63 30.87 -10.17
N ASN A 307 5.00 29.82 -10.66
CA ASN A 307 4.41 29.75 -12.00
C ASN A 307 3.35 28.65 -12.11
N ALA A 308 2.56 28.67 -13.19
CA ALA A 308 1.47 27.72 -13.43
C ALA A 308 1.93 26.28 -13.68
N GLU A 309 3.21 26.03 -13.97
CA GLU A 309 3.71 24.67 -14.22
C GLU A 309 3.91 23.90 -12.92
N VAL A 310 4.25 24.55 -11.82
CA VAL A 310 4.41 23.93 -10.50
C VAL A 310 3.09 23.81 -9.74
N THR A 311 2.05 24.59 -10.12
CA THR A 311 0.74 24.58 -9.46
C THR A 311 -0.27 23.67 -10.14
N ARG A 312 0.06 23.07 -11.30
CA ARG A 312 -0.79 22.08 -11.97
C ARG A 312 -0.13 20.71 -11.97
N SER A 313 -0.90 19.68 -11.70
CA SER A 313 -0.39 18.31 -11.74
C SER A 313 -1.42 17.32 -12.30
N ALA A 314 -0.97 16.09 -12.52
CA ALA A 314 -1.77 15.02 -13.04
C ALA A 314 -1.95 13.91 -11.97
N GLY A 315 -3.16 13.64 -11.56
CA GLY A 315 -3.51 12.37 -10.94
C GLY A 315 -3.68 11.29 -12.00
N ILE A 316 -3.09 10.12 -11.79
CA ILE A 316 -3.26 8.97 -12.68
C ILE A 316 -4.22 7.99 -12.03
N ASN A 317 -5.40 7.89 -12.58
CA ASN A 317 -6.36 6.89 -12.14
C ASN A 317 -6.08 5.56 -12.85
N VAL A 318 -5.96 4.49 -12.08
CA VAL A 318 -5.78 3.12 -12.57
C VAL A 318 -6.87 2.24 -11.96
N LEU A 319 -7.75 1.74 -12.80
CA LEU A 319 -8.69 0.70 -12.42
C LEU A 319 -8.02 -0.67 -12.60
N PHE A 320 -7.67 -1.30 -11.50
CA PHE A 320 -7.20 -2.69 -11.44
C PHE A 320 -8.41 -3.62 -11.44
N GLU A 321 -8.52 -4.52 -12.39
CA GLU A 321 -9.62 -5.47 -12.44
C GLU A 321 -9.11 -6.90 -12.62
N VAL A 322 -9.71 -7.83 -11.87
CA VAL A 322 -9.55 -9.27 -12.05
C VAL A 322 -10.92 -9.84 -12.39
N LYS A 323 -11.07 -10.28 -13.63
CA LYS A 323 -12.31 -10.93 -14.14
C LYS A 323 -11.94 -12.33 -14.66
N ASN A 324 -12.91 -13.24 -14.65
CA ASN A 324 -12.76 -14.59 -15.22
C ASN A 324 -11.59 -15.41 -14.63
N ALA A 325 -11.15 -15.10 -13.42
CA ALA A 325 -10.15 -15.89 -12.71
C ALA A 325 -10.75 -17.21 -12.21
N ASN A 326 -9.90 -18.22 -12.02
CA ASN A 326 -10.29 -19.41 -11.27
C ASN A 326 -10.73 -18.99 -9.86
N LYS A 327 -11.96 -19.36 -9.48
CA LYS A 327 -12.59 -18.93 -8.21
C LYS A 327 -11.77 -19.33 -6.98
N THR A 328 -11.18 -20.50 -7.03
CA THR A 328 -10.31 -21.00 -5.94
C THR A 328 -9.03 -20.19 -5.84
N GLU A 329 -8.42 -19.87 -6.98
CA GLU A 329 -7.19 -19.07 -7.01
C GLU A 329 -7.45 -17.64 -6.55
N LEU A 330 -8.52 -17.01 -7.03
CA LEU A 330 -8.93 -15.68 -6.58
C LEU A 330 -9.19 -15.66 -5.07
N ALA A 331 -9.88 -16.68 -4.52
CA ALA A 331 -10.13 -16.77 -3.08
C ALA A 331 -8.84 -16.84 -2.25
N LYS A 332 -7.83 -17.60 -2.72
CA LYS A 332 -6.52 -17.66 -2.09
C LYS A 332 -5.80 -16.31 -2.11
N TRP A 333 -5.81 -15.61 -3.24
CA TRP A 333 -5.23 -14.28 -3.37
C TRP A 333 -5.88 -13.26 -2.44
N LEU A 334 -7.20 -13.27 -2.34
CA LEU A 334 -7.94 -12.38 -1.44
C LEU A 334 -7.63 -12.67 0.05
N ALA A 335 -7.38 -13.93 0.40
CA ALA A 335 -6.93 -14.30 1.74
C ALA A 335 -5.52 -13.77 2.05
N ILE A 336 -4.60 -13.86 1.10
CA ILE A 336 -3.24 -13.30 1.20
C ILE A 336 -3.29 -11.77 1.29
N GLY A 337 -4.18 -11.10 0.56
CA GLY A 337 -4.33 -9.64 0.62
C GLY A 337 -4.55 -9.13 2.04
N LYS A 338 -5.32 -9.83 2.88
CA LYS A 338 -5.48 -9.51 4.30
C LYS A 338 -4.17 -9.64 5.09
N THR A 339 -3.38 -10.66 4.78
CA THR A 339 -2.07 -10.86 5.41
C THR A 339 -1.07 -9.80 4.98
N CYS A 340 -1.10 -9.37 3.70
CA CYS A 340 -0.28 -8.27 3.21
C CYS A 340 -0.60 -6.95 3.95
N ALA A 341 -1.88 -6.67 4.22
CA ALA A 341 -2.29 -5.50 5.00
C ALA A 341 -1.75 -5.48 6.44
N SER A 342 -1.50 -6.66 7.01
CA SER A 342 -1.02 -6.81 8.40
C SER A 342 0.49 -7.03 8.48
N TYR A 343 1.07 -7.68 7.47
CA TYR A 343 2.47 -8.14 7.47
C TYR A 343 3.04 -8.00 6.04
N HIS A 344 3.03 -6.79 5.50
CA HIS A 344 3.42 -6.52 4.11
C HIS A 344 4.84 -7.00 3.78
N ASP A 345 5.80 -6.90 4.71
CA ASP A 345 7.19 -7.35 4.52
C ASP A 345 7.32 -8.87 4.26
N THR A 346 6.35 -9.67 4.75
CA THR A 346 6.34 -11.13 4.60
C THR A 346 5.37 -11.62 3.51
N CYS A 347 4.65 -10.72 2.87
CA CYS A 347 3.60 -11.05 1.90
C CYS A 347 4.13 -11.90 0.74
N LEU A 348 5.25 -11.50 0.14
CA LEU A 348 5.84 -12.22 -1.00
C LEU A 348 6.25 -13.65 -0.63
N GLU A 349 6.78 -13.87 0.57
CA GLU A 349 7.14 -15.21 1.04
C GLU A 349 5.90 -16.11 1.19
N GLN A 350 4.81 -15.56 1.70
CA GLN A 350 3.56 -16.30 1.85
C GLN A 350 2.95 -16.65 0.49
N VAL A 351 3.00 -15.75 -0.47
CA VAL A 351 2.58 -15.98 -1.86
C VAL A 351 3.39 -17.13 -2.47
N LYS A 352 4.71 -17.10 -2.35
CA LYS A 352 5.61 -18.16 -2.82
C LYS A 352 5.28 -19.50 -2.14
N LYS A 353 5.14 -19.52 -0.82
CA LYS A 353 4.81 -20.72 -0.04
C LYS A 353 3.45 -21.32 -0.41
N ALA A 354 2.46 -20.47 -0.72
CA ALA A 354 1.14 -20.90 -1.16
C ALA A 354 1.09 -21.36 -2.63
N GLY A 355 2.18 -21.21 -3.37
CA GLY A 355 2.29 -21.59 -4.79
C GLY A 355 1.35 -20.81 -5.70
N LEU A 356 1.03 -19.56 -5.36
CA LEU A 356 0.10 -18.73 -6.12
C LEU A 356 0.73 -18.27 -7.44
N LYS A 357 -0.12 -18.09 -8.45
CA LYS A 357 0.26 -17.53 -9.75
C LYS A 357 -0.38 -16.17 -9.94
N LYS A 358 0.24 -15.30 -10.73
CA LYS A 358 -0.31 -13.99 -11.09
C LYS A 358 -1.71 -14.16 -11.67
N LEU A 359 -2.67 -13.43 -11.14
CA LEU A 359 -4.04 -13.38 -11.66
C LEU A 359 -4.06 -12.61 -13.00
N PRO A 360 -5.08 -12.86 -13.86
CA PRO A 360 -5.25 -12.12 -15.11
C PRO A 360 -5.81 -10.72 -14.84
N TYR A 361 -4.94 -9.79 -14.48
CA TYR A 361 -5.31 -8.38 -14.30
C TYR A 361 -5.54 -7.69 -15.65
N THR A 362 -6.49 -6.75 -15.65
CA THR A 362 -6.61 -5.70 -16.66
C THR A 362 -6.50 -4.33 -15.99
N PHE A 363 -6.03 -3.34 -16.74
CA PHE A 363 -5.77 -2.00 -16.24
C PHE A 363 -6.41 -0.97 -17.17
N THR A 364 -7.29 -0.12 -16.63
CA THR A 364 -7.82 1.01 -17.37
C THR A 364 -7.29 2.29 -16.75
N LEU A 365 -6.63 3.12 -17.57
CA LEU A 365 -5.98 4.34 -17.12
C LEU A 365 -6.76 5.58 -17.57
N SER A 366 -6.79 6.60 -16.72
CA SER A 366 -7.29 7.94 -17.07
C SER A 366 -6.53 9.01 -16.26
N VAL A 367 -6.64 10.27 -16.67
CA VAL A 367 -5.97 11.39 -16.04
C VAL A 367 -6.97 12.31 -15.37
N VAL A 368 -6.69 12.66 -14.12
CA VAL A 368 -7.39 13.65 -13.31
C VAL A 368 -6.47 14.84 -13.10
N GLY A 369 -6.71 15.97 -13.75
CA GLY A 369 -5.91 17.16 -13.54
C GLY A 369 -6.15 17.79 -12.19
N THR A 370 -5.10 18.35 -11.60
CA THR A 370 -5.15 19.09 -10.34
C THR A 370 -4.62 20.51 -10.50
N ASP A 371 -5.06 21.39 -9.61
CA ASP A 371 -4.63 22.79 -9.52
C ASP A 371 -4.50 23.18 -8.05
N ASP A 372 -3.34 23.63 -7.62
CA ASP A 372 -3.10 24.13 -6.26
C ASP A 372 -2.77 25.63 -6.21
N SER A 373 -3.00 26.36 -7.31
CA SER A 373 -2.72 27.80 -7.45
C SER A 373 -3.35 28.68 -6.36
N ALA A 374 -4.27 28.14 -5.56
CA ALA A 374 -4.85 28.79 -4.39
C ALA A 374 -4.27 28.26 -3.06
N HIS A 375 -3.08 27.68 -3.08
CA HIS A 375 -2.40 27.04 -1.94
C HIS A 375 -3.13 25.79 -1.36
N ILE A 376 -4.12 25.28 -2.07
CA ILE A 376 -4.89 24.08 -1.67
C ILE A 376 -5.24 23.31 -2.94
N ALA A 377 -4.85 22.05 -2.96
CA ALA A 377 -5.12 21.17 -4.09
C ALA A 377 -6.63 20.97 -4.33
N LYS A 378 -7.05 21.10 -5.57
CA LYS A 378 -8.42 20.93 -6.05
C LYS A 378 -8.41 20.36 -7.48
N PRO A 379 -9.53 19.84 -8.00
CA PRO A 379 -9.65 19.47 -9.40
C PRO A 379 -9.35 20.64 -10.33
N ALA A 380 -8.61 20.37 -11.40
CA ALA A 380 -8.29 21.35 -12.44
C ALA A 380 -9.54 21.80 -13.19
N SER A 381 -9.55 23.05 -13.66
CA SER A 381 -10.53 23.50 -14.65
C SER A 381 -10.40 22.70 -15.95
N ALA A 382 -11.42 22.73 -16.79
CA ALA A 382 -11.37 22.07 -18.11
C ALA A 382 -10.20 22.53 -18.98
N GLU A 383 -9.83 23.82 -18.89
CA GLU A 383 -8.69 24.40 -19.61
C GLU A 383 -7.35 23.86 -19.09
N ILE A 384 -7.16 23.84 -17.77
CA ILE A 384 -5.96 23.28 -17.13
C ILE A 384 -5.86 21.78 -17.43
N GLN A 385 -6.97 21.03 -17.31
CA GLN A 385 -7.04 19.61 -17.67
C GLN A 385 -6.60 19.37 -19.12
N ALA A 386 -7.11 20.15 -20.07
CA ALA A 386 -6.72 20.03 -21.48
C ALA A 386 -5.22 20.34 -21.69
N GLY A 387 -4.69 21.33 -20.99
CA GLY A 387 -3.26 21.66 -21.00
C GLY A 387 -2.38 20.53 -20.46
N ILE A 388 -2.81 19.87 -19.37
CA ILE A 388 -2.15 18.70 -18.77
C ILE A 388 -2.13 17.54 -19.78
N LEU A 389 -3.28 17.16 -20.34
CA LEU A 389 -3.38 16.07 -21.31
C LEU A 389 -2.51 16.30 -22.55
N LYS A 390 -2.46 17.55 -23.03
CA LYS A 390 -1.59 17.96 -24.15
C LYS A 390 -0.11 17.81 -23.77
N ARG A 391 0.31 18.29 -22.58
CA ARG A 391 1.68 18.16 -22.08
C ARG A 391 2.10 16.69 -21.96
N MET A 392 1.22 15.84 -21.45
CA MET A 392 1.45 14.42 -21.32
C MET A 392 1.50 13.68 -22.66
N ASN A 393 1.04 14.27 -23.75
CA ASN A 393 0.78 13.58 -25.03
C ASN A 393 -0.16 12.38 -24.83
N TRP A 394 -1.11 12.51 -23.89
CA TRP A 394 -1.91 11.42 -23.35
C TRP A 394 -2.67 10.63 -24.42
N LEU A 395 -3.36 11.35 -25.31
CA LEU A 395 -4.17 10.72 -26.36
C LEU A 395 -3.34 9.82 -27.29
N THR A 396 -2.11 10.22 -27.61
CA THR A 396 -1.20 9.38 -28.41
C THR A 396 -0.77 8.14 -27.61
N THR A 397 -0.40 8.34 -26.36
CA THR A 397 0.07 7.24 -25.50
C THR A 397 -0.98 6.15 -25.32
N ILE A 398 -2.25 6.51 -25.03
CA ILE A 398 -3.29 5.51 -24.80
C ILE A 398 -3.62 4.67 -26.05
N THR A 399 -3.45 5.23 -27.26
CA THR A 399 -3.66 4.47 -28.53
C THR A 399 -2.56 3.45 -28.80
N GLN A 400 -1.42 3.55 -28.13
CA GLN A 400 -0.26 2.67 -28.27
C GLN A 400 -0.16 1.63 -27.16
N LEU A 401 -1.05 1.67 -26.17
CA LEU A 401 -1.09 0.66 -25.11
C LEU A 401 -1.54 -0.69 -25.69
N ALA A 402 -0.85 -1.76 -25.27
CA ALA A 402 -1.24 -3.13 -25.59
C ALA A 402 -2.05 -3.76 -24.45
N ALA A 403 -2.83 -4.80 -24.73
CA ALA A 403 -3.44 -5.59 -23.66
C ALA A 403 -2.35 -6.09 -22.67
N PRO A 404 -2.61 -6.04 -21.35
CA PRO A 404 -3.89 -5.84 -20.70
C PRO A 404 -4.24 -4.37 -20.34
N TYR A 405 -3.61 -3.39 -20.94
CA TYR A 405 -3.83 -1.97 -20.66
C TYR A 405 -4.81 -1.33 -21.64
N SER A 406 -5.56 -0.34 -21.14
CA SER A 406 -6.41 0.55 -21.93
C SER A 406 -6.41 1.95 -21.31
N GLY A 407 -6.76 2.97 -22.08
CA GLY A 407 -6.84 4.36 -21.62
C GLY A 407 -8.16 5.03 -21.99
N LYS A 408 -8.52 6.09 -21.24
CA LYS A 408 -9.67 6.98 -21.48
C LYS A 408 -9.23 8.43 -21.55
#